data_fce020ccff90622122c9e721483982e8
#
_entry.id   fce020ccff90622122c9e721483982e8
#
_cell.length_a   1.000
_cell.length_b   1.000
_cell.length_c   1.000
_cell.angle_alpha   90.00
_cell.angle_beta   90.00
_cell.angle_gamma   90.00
#
_symmetry.space_group_name_H-M   'P 1'
#
loop_
_entity.id
_entity.type
_entity.pdbx_description
1 polymer ?
#
loop_
_entity_poly.entity_id
_entity_poly.type
_entity_poly.pdbx_seq_one_letter_code
_entity_poly.pdbx_strand_id
1 'polypeptide(L)'
;MSNVDHAEIAKFEALAHRWWDRESEFKPLHDINPLRVNWIDERVSLAGKKVLDVGCGGGILSEAMAQRGATVTGIDMGEAPLAVAQLHQLESGVPVEYRRITAEELAEEMPEQFDVVTCLEMLEHVPDPASVIRACHKMVKPGGQVFFSTINRNPRAYLFAIVGAEYVMRLLPRAPMTSRSSSAPPSWVPGRATPAWRSRTSSA
;
A
#
# COMPACT_ATOMS: atom_id res chain seq x y z
N MET A 1 -19.12 3.72 10.33
CA MET A 1 -19.07 4.20 8.93
C MET A 1 -17.88 3.53 8.29
N SER A 2 -18.02 3.03 7.05
CA SER A 2 -16.91 2.39 6.32
C SER A 2 -15.80 3.41 6.03
N ASN A 3 -14.54 3.06 6.23
CA ASN A 3 -13.37 3.89 5.93
C ASN A 3 -12.98 3.77 4.45
N VAL A 4 -13.97 3.94 3.56
CA VAL A 4 -13.84 3.72 2.11
C VAL A 4 -14.29 4.97 1.35
N ASP A 5 -13.44 5.49 0.48
CA ASP A 5 -13.79 6.54 -0.49
C ASP A 5 -14.16 5.89 -1.82
N HIS A 6 -15.47 5.79 -2.09
CA HIS A 6 -15.97 5.19 -3.32
C HIS A 6 -15.60 5.97 -4.60
N ALA A 7 -15.35 7.28 -4.50
CA ALA A 7 -14.92 8.07 -5.65
C ALA A 7 -13.45 7.77 -6.03
N GLU A 8 -12.60 7.53 -5.02
CA GLU A 8 -11.23 7.08 -5.27
C GLU A 8 -11.21 5.67 -5.87
N ILE A 9 -11.99 4.73 -5.31
CA ILE A 9 -12.09 3.36 -5.86
C ILE A 9 -12.50 3.39 -7.33
N ALA A 10 -13.55 4.17 -7.70
CA ALA A 10 -14.03 4.25 -9.06
C ALA A 10 -12.97 4.73 -10.07
N LYS A 11 -12.01 5.57 -9.66
CA LYS A 11 -10.89 5.99 -10.51
C LYS A 11 -9.97 4.83 -10.85
N PHE A 12 -9.62 4.01 -9.86
CA PHE A 12 -8.77 2.83 -10.07
C PHE A 12 -9.49 1.74 -10.86
N GLU A 13 -10.78 1.56 -10.63
CA GLU A 13 -11.61 0.61 -11.39
C GLU A 13 -11.65 0.95 -12.88
N ALA A 14 -11.77 2.23 -13.23
CA ALA A 14 -11.78 2.67 -14.63
C ALA A 14 -10.48 2.35 -15.37
N LEU A 15 -9.35 2.29 -14.67
CA LEU A 15 -8.03 2.06 -15.23
C LEU A 15 -7.52 0.62 -15.05
N ALA A 16 -8.26 -0.23 -14.33
CA ALA A 16 -7.79 -1.55 -13.90
C ALA A 16 -7.29 -2.44 -15.05
N HIS A 17 -7.95 -2.39 -16.21
CA HIS A 17 -7.57 -3.18 -17.41
C HIS A 17 -6.16 -2.88 -17.94
N ARG A 18 -5.52 -1.78 -17.51
CA ARG A 18 -4.18 -1.36 -17.90
C ARG A 18 -3.13 -1.57 -16.82
N TRP A 19 -3.49 -2.19 -15.71
CA TRP A 19 -2.63 -2.29 -14.52
C TRP A 19 -1.27 -2.92 -14.81
N TRP A 20 -1.23 -3.94 -15.66
CA TRP A 20 -0.01 -4.65 -16.04
C TRP A 20 0.63 -4.17 -17.35
N ASP A 21 0.02 -3.19 -18.03
CA ASP A 21 0.62 -2.50 -19.16
C ASP A 21 1.72 -1.54 -18.66
N ARG A 22 2.97 -1.89 -18.93
CA ARG A 22 4.16 -1.12 -18.49
C ARG A 22 4.32 0.22 -19.19
N GLU A 23 3.53 0.52 -20.20
CA GLU A 23 3.51 1.82 -20.88
C GLU A 23 2.27 2.65 -20.50
N SER A 24 1.48 2.15 -19.52
CA SER A 24 0.29 2.83 -18.99
C SER A 24 0.61 3.86 -17.90
N GLU A 25 -0.44 4.40 -17.31
CA GLU A 25 -0.40 5.28 -16.12
C GLU A 25 0.26 4.58 -14.91
N PHE A 26 0.28 3.25 -14.89
CA PHE A 26 0.90 2.42 -13.85
C PHE A 26 2.39 2.16 -14.04
N LYS A 27 2.99 2.65 -15.15
CA LYS A 27 4.44 2.54 -15.39
C LYS A 27 5.30 2.94 -14.19
N PRO A 28 5.04 4.05 -13.47
CA PRO A 28 5.83 4.42 -12.30
C PRO A 28 5.80 3.34 -11.19
N LEU A 29 4.67 2.63 -11.02
CA LEU A 29 4.60 1.53 -10.05
C LEU A 29 5.48 0.35 -10.47
N HIS A 30 5.48 0.00 -11.76
CA HIS A 30 6.34 -1.04 -12.29
C HIS A 30 7.83 -0.69 -12.15
N ASP A 31 8.21 0.55 -12.46
CA ASP A 31 9.59 1.01 -12.39
C ASP A 31 10.15 1.02 -10.97
N ILE A 32 9.32 1.41 -9.97
CA ILE A 32 9.75 1.49 -8.57
C ILE A 32 9.63 0.16 -7.83
N ASN A 33 8.78 -0.76 -8.27
CA ASN A 33 8.48 -2.00 -7.56
C ASN A 33 9.72 -2.86 -7.26
N PRO A 34 10.69 -3.05 -8.18
CA PRO A 34 11.92 -3.80 -7.87
C PRO A 34 12.72 -3.19 -6.70
N LEU A 35 12.76 -1.87 -6.61
CA LEU A 35 13.44 -1.18 -5.51
C LEU A 35 12.70 -1.37 -4.19
N ARG A 36 11.37 -1.26 -4.19
CA ARG A 36 10.52 -1.47 -3.01
C ARG A 36 10.67 -2.88 -2.46
N VAL A 37 10.50 -3.88 -3.33
CA VAL A 37 10.54 -5.27 -2.88
C VAL A 37 11.94 -5.70 -2.45
N ASN A 38 13.01 -5.23 -3.11
CA ASN A 38 14.38 -5.47 -2.66
C ASN A 38 14.64 -4.85 -1.28
N TRP A 39 14.21 -3.59 -1.09
CA TRP A 39 14.38 -2.88 0.17
C TRP A 39 13.63 -3.55 1.34
N ILE A 40 12.45 -4.12 1.09
CA ILE A 40 11.68 -4.91 2.06
C ILE A 40 12.41 -6.22 2.35
N ASP A 41 12.79 -6.96 1.31
CA ASP A 41 13.43 -8.28 1.43
C ASP A 41 14.77 -8.23 2.19
N GLU A 42 15.59 -7.22 1.94
CA GLU A 42 16.85 -6.97 2.69
C GLU A 42 16.62 -6.79 4.19
N ARG A 43 15.44 -6.33 4.61
CA ARG A 43 15.13 -6.04 6.03
C ARG A 43 14.46 -7.19 6.76
N VAL A 44 13.66 -7.97 6.04
CA VAL A 44 12.83 -8.99 6.69
C VAL A 44 13.08 -10.41 6.20
N SER A 45 13.82 -10.59 5.08
CA SER A 45 14.02 -11.88 4.43
C SER A 45 12.66 -12.55 4.15
N LEU A 46 12.01 -12.18 3.04
CA LEU A 46 10.63 -12.53 2.70
C LEU A 46 10.36 -14.04 2.60
N ALA A 47 11.40 -14.85 2.29
CA ALA A 47 11.25 -16.30 2.13
C ALA A 47 10.66 -16.96 3.40
N GLY A 48 9.55 -17.65 3.22
CA GLY A 48 8.83 -18.35 4.29
C GLY A 48 8.00 -17.45 5.21
N LYS A 49 7.94 -16.13 4.97
CA LYS A 49 7.14 -15.18 5.75
C LYS A 49 5.68 -15.16 5.29
N LYS A 50 4.77 -14.97 6.23
CA LYS A 50 3.39 -14.59 5.95
C LYS A 50 3.32 -13.07 5.81
N VAL A 51 2.90 -12.60 4.64
CA VAL A 51 2.87 -11.18 4.30
C VAL A 51 1.45 -10.75 3.97
N LEU A 52 1.04 -9.60 4.50
CA LEU A 52 -0.18 -8.91 4.11
C LEU A 52 0.18 -7.67 3.28
N ASP A 53 -0.46 -7.51 2.12
CA ASP A 53 -0.36 -6.32 1.28
C ASP A 53 -1.70 -5.57 1.29
N VAL A 54 -1.74 -4.42 1.98
CA VAL A 54 -2.95 -3.60 2.18
C VAL A 54 -3.04 -2.54 1.09
N GLY A 55 -4.13 -2.54 0.34
CA GLY A 55 -4.28 -1.73 -0.87
C GLY A 55 -3.45 -2.32 -2.02
N CYS A 56 -3.54 -3.62 -2.24
CA CYS A 56 -2.70 -4.35 -3.20
C CYS A 56 -2.97 -4.00 -4.67
N GLY A 57 -4.12 -3.37 -4.96
CA GLY A 57 -4.54 -3.02 -6.32
C GLY A 57 -4.50 -4.23 -7.26
N GLY A 58 -3.85 -4.08 -8.41
CA GLY A 58 -3.67 -5.17 -9.39
C GLY A 58 -2.52 -6.14 -9.08
N GLY A 59 -1.95 -6.14 -7.86
CA GLY A 59 -1.09 -7.21 -7.36
C GLY A 59 0.40 -7.09 -7.68
N ILE A 60 0.90 -5.97 -8.22
CA ILE A 60 2.30 -5.82 -8.65
C ILE A 60 3.29 -6.10 -7.51
N LEU A 61 3.06 -5.54 -6.32
CA LEU A 61 3.93 -5.77 -5.16
C LEU A 61 3.69 -7.16 -4.55
N SER A 62 2.42 -7.55 -4.43
CA SER A 62 2.02 -8.86 -3.87
C SER A 62 2.69 -10.01 -4.60
N GLU A 63 2.62 -10.06 -5.95
CA GLU A 63 3.29 -11.11 -6.73
C GLU A 63 4.81 -11.05 -6.59
N ALA A 64 5.41 -9.84 -6.60
CA ALA A 64 6.85 -9.70 -6.44
C ALA A 64 7.35 -10.19 -5.07
N MET A 65 6.57 -10.05 -4.01
CA MET A 65 6.89 -10.62 -2.69
C MET A 65 6.70 -12.14 -2.67
N ALA A 66 5.64 -12.65 -3.31
CA ALA A 66 5.41 -14.10 -3.43
C ALA A 66 6.52 -14.79 -4.25
N GLN A 67 7.02 -14.16 -5.32
CA GLN A 67 8.18 -14.64 -6.09
C GLN A 67 9.45 -14.77 -5.26
N ARG A 68 9.55 -14.05 -4.13
CA ARG A 68 10.64 -14.19 -3.15
C ARG A 68 10.38 -15.24 -2.07
N GLY A 69 9.34 -16.04 -2.24
CA GLY A 69 9.02 -17.15 -1.35
C GLY A 69 8.17 -16.77 -0.14
N ALA A 70 7.55 -15.59 -0.15
CA ALA A 70 6.54 -15.23 0.86
C ALA A 70 5.20 -15.91 0.57
N THR A 71 4.44 -16.21 1.61
CA THR A 71 3.01 -16.51 1.51
C THR A 71 2.24 -15.20 1.64
N VAL A 72 1.68 -14.71 0.54
CA VAL A 72 1.11 -13.36 0.47
C VAL A 72 -0.42 -13.40 0.43
N THR A 73 -1.03 -12.58 1.28
CA THR A 73 -2.44 -12.19 1.19
C THR A 73 -2.49 -10.73 0.75
N GLY A 74 -3.16 -10.43 -0.36
CA GLY A 74 -3.41 -9.08 -0.86
C GLY A 74 -4.86 -8.68 -0.61
N ILE A 75 -5.08 -7.48 -0.06
CA ILE A 75 -6.43 -6.94 0.14
C ILE A 75 -6.61 -5.60 -0.54
N ASP A 76 -7.78 -5.42 -1.14
CA ASP A 76 -8.22 -4.17 -1.75
C ASP A 76 -9.75 -4.06 -1.74
N MET A 77 -10.28 -2.86 -1.90
CA MET A 77 -11.73 -2.65 -2.02
C MET A 77 -12.21 -2.54 -3.47
N GLY A 78 -11.30 -2.30 -4.42
CA GLY A 78 -11.58 -2.25 -5.84
C GLY A 78 -11.79 -3.66 -6.42
N GLU A 79 -12.96 -3.90 -6.97
CA GLU A 79 -13.31 -5.21 -7.56
C GLU A 79 -12.52 -5.45 -8.86
N ALA A 80 -12.45 -4.45 -9.74
CA ALA A 80 -11.75 -4.56 -11.01
C ALA A 80 -10.23 -4.71 -10.85
N PRO A 81 -9.52 -3.94 -9.98
CA PRO A 81 -8.12 -4.21 -9.66
C PRO A 81 -7.87 -5.63 -9.17
N LEU A 82 -8.67 -6.14 -8.23
CA LEU A 82 -8.53 -7.51 -7.73
C LEU A 82 -8.77 -8.56 -8.81
N ALA A 83 -9.76 -8.35 -9.68
CA ALA A 83 -10.00 -9.25 -10.82
C ALA A 83 -8.79 -9.30 -11.76
N VAL A 84 -8.15 -8.16 -12.01
CA VAL A 84 -6.91 -8.09 -12.81
C VAL A 84 -5.75 -8.78 -12.10
N ALA A 85 -5.61 -8.61 -10.79
CA ALA A 85 -4.59 -9.31 -9.99
C ALA A 85 -4.76 -10.83 -10.06
N GLN A 86 -6.01 -11.32 -9.91
CA GLN A 86 -6.33 -12.75 -10.02
C GLN A 86 -6.08 -13.30 -11.43
N LEU A 87 -6.39 -12.52 -12.48
CA LEU A 87 -6.12 -12.92 -13.84
C LEU A 87 -4.62 -13.03 -14.13
N HIS A 88 -3.84 -12.02 -13.73
CA HIS A 88 -2.38 -12.04 -13.89
C HIS A 88 -1.72 -13.17 -13.11
N GLN A 89 -2.23 -13.51 -11.92
CA GLN A 89 -1.79 -14.67 -11.15
C GLN A 89 -1.95 -15.98 -11.93
N LEU A 90 -3.02 -16.14 -12.71
CA LEU A 90 -3.21 -17.32 -13.55
C LEU A 90 -2.16 -17.38 -14.68
N GLU A 91 -1.76 -16.23 -15.20
CA GLU A 91 -0.74 -16.13 -16.27
C GLU A 91 0.67 -16.33 -15.70
N SER A 92 0.98 -15.72 -14.57
CA SER A 92 2.30 -15.77 -13.93
C SER A 92 2.56 -17.08 -13.17
N GLY A 93 1.51 -17.78 -12.75
CA GLY A 93 1.60 -18.95 -11.90
C GLY A 93 2.07 -18.67 -10.46
N VAL A 94 2.11 -17.41 -10.05
CA VAL A 94 2.58 -16.99 -8.72
C VAL A 94 1.40 -16.94 -7.75
N PRO A 95 1.35 -17.79 -6.70
CA PRO A 95 0.19 -17.88 -5.82
C PRO A 95 0.14 -16.69 -4.86
N VAL A 96 -0.99 -15.97 -4.85
CA VAL A 96 -1.35 -14.91 -3.91
C VAL A 96 -2.83 -15.09 -3.51
N GLU A 97 -3.15 -14.97 -2.25
CA GLU A 97 -4.55 -14.94 -1.79
C GLU A 97 -5.08 -13.51 -1.89
N TYR A 98 -5.97 -13.24 -2.87
CA TYR A 98 -6.60 -11.94 -3.02
C TYR A 98 -7.99 -11.92 -2.38
N ARG A 99 -8.26 -10.90 -1.52
CA ARG A 99 -9.53 -10.74 -0.82
C ARG A 99 -10.05 -9.31 -0.95
N ARG A 100 -11.36 -9.19 -1.23
CA ARG A 100 -12.06 -7.89 -1.18
C ARG A 100 -12.56 -7.65 0.23
N ILE A 101 -11.77 -6.94 1.03
CA ILE A 101 -12.05 -6.67 2.44
C ILE A 101 -11.29 -5.41 2.87
N THR A 102 -11.82 -4.65 3.81
CA THR A 102 -11.10 -3.53 4.41
C THR A 102 -10.01 -4.01 5.39
N ALA A 103 -9.01 -3.17 5.63
CA ALA A 103 -7.97 -3.47 6.61
C ALA A 103 -8.56 -3.66 8.02
N GLU A 104 -9.57 -2.84 8.36
CA GLU A 104 -10.24 -2.88 9.65
C GLU A 104 -11.01 -4.19 9.87
N GLU A 105 -11.76 -4.64 8.85
CA GLU A 105 -12.50 -5.91 8.92
C GLU A 105 -11.53 -7.10 9.03
N LEU A 106 -10.48 -7.12 8.20
CA LEU A 106 -9.48 -8.18 8.27
C LEU A 106 -8.76 -8.20 9.62
N ALA A 107 -8.54 -7.04 10.24
CA ALA A 107 -7.91 -6.96 11.57
C ALA A 107 -8.76 -7.59 12.69
N GLU A 108 -10.09 -7.69 12.51
CA GLU A 108 -10.95 -8.44 13.45
C GLU A 108 -10.88 -9.96 13.18
N GLU A 109 -10.69 -10.36 11.92
CA GLU A 109 -10.61 -11.78 11.54
C GLU A 109 -9.24 -12.40 11.83
N MET A 110 -8.16 -11.64 11.59
CA MET A 110 -6.79 -12.16 11.56
C MET A 110 -5.81 -11.32 12.39
N PRO A 111 -6.05 -11.13 13.72
CA PRO A 111 -5.11 -10.41 14.58
C PRO A 111 -3.80 -11.19 14.72
N GLU A 112 -2.66 -10.49 14.71
CA GLU A 112 -1.31 -11.05 14.93
C GLU A 112 -0.97 -12.26 14.04
N GLN A 113 -1.42 -12.27 12.76
CA GLN A 113 -1.20 -13.40 11.85
C GLN A 113 -0.02 -13.20 10.90
N PHE A 114 0.40 -11.96 10.64
CA PHE A 114 1.37 -11.65 9.61
C PHE A 114 2.75 -11.31 10.19
N ASP A 115 3.80 -11.84 9.57
CA ASP A 115 5.18 -11.50 9.92
C ASP A 115 5.55 -10.11 9.38
N VAL A 116 4.96 -9.75 8.24
CA VAL A 116 5.16 -8.48 7.53
C VAL A 116 3.82 -7.93 7.05
N VAL A 117 3.61 -6.64 7.19
CA VAL A 117 2.48 -5.92 6.60
C VAL A 117 3.02 -4.78 5.74
N THR A 118 2.58 -4.71 4.48
CA THR A 118 2.84 -3.59 3.57
C THR A 118 1.57 -2.79 3.35
N CYS A 119 1.69 -1.46 3.31
CA CYS A 119 0.62 -0.53 2.97
C CYS A 119 1.25 0.66 2.25
N LEU A 120 1.42 0.50 0.93
CA LEU A 120 2.19 1.42 0.10
C LEU A 120 1.27 2.20 -0.84
N GLU A 121 1.38 3.55 -0.81
CA GLU A 121 0.61 4.49 -1.64
C GLU A 121 -0.92 4.31 -1.49
N MET A 122 -1.41 3.96 -0.30
CA MET A 122 -2.82 3.70 -0.03
C MET A 122 -3.41 4.70 0.97
N LEU A 123 -2.62 5.18 1.93
CA LEU A 123 -3.10 6.03 3.02
C LEU A 123 -3.68 7.37 2.56
N GLU A 124 -3.27 7.88 1.40
CA GLU A 124 -3.78 9.09 0.78
C GLU A 124 -5.18 8.96 0.16
N HIS A 125 -5.65 7.72 -0.02
CA HIS A 125 -6.92 7.38 -0.67
C HIS A 125 -8.03 7.00 0.31
N VAL A 126 -7.79 7.08 1.62
CA VAL A 126 -8.77 6.74 2.65
C VAL A 126 -9.17 7.94 3.50
N PRO A 127 -10.43 8.01 3.99
CA PRO A 127 -10.88 9.09 4.86
C PRO A 127 -10.16 9.17 6.22
N ASP A 128 -9.86 8.04 6.85
CA ASP A 128 -9.13 7.94 8.13
C ASP A 128 -7.89 7.04 8.01
N PRO A 129 -6.73 7.59 7.61
CA PRO A 129 -5.48 6.82 7.54
C PRO A 129 -5.05 6.24 8.90
N ALA A 130 -5.40 6.90 10.01
CA ALA A 130 -5.04 6.41 11.33
C ALA A 130 -5.79 5.11 11.68
N SER A 131 -7.00 4.91 11.18
CA SER A 131 -7.74 3.65 11.30
C SER A 131 -7.00 2.50 10.62
N VAL A 132 -6.55 2.71 9.38
CA VAL A 132 -5.77 1.71 8.61
C VAL A 132 -4.46 1.38 9.33
N ILE A 133 -3.74 2.38 9.84
CA ILE A 133 -2.48 2.16 10.58
C ILE A 133 -2.74 1.31 11.83
N ARG A 134 -3.82 1.57 12.58
CA ARG A 134 -4.20 0.74 13.74
C ARG A 134 -4.55 -0.69 13.33
N ALA A 135 -5.25 -0.86 12.21
CA ALA A 135 -5.58 -2.18 11.68
C ALA A 135 -4.31 -2.96 11.29
N CYS A 136 -3.37 -2.33 10.58
CA CYS A 136 -2.08 -2.94 10.25
C CYS A 136 -1.31 -3.37 11.51
N HIS A 137 -1.30 -2.50 12.54
CA HIS A 137 -0.65 -2.84 13.82
C HIS A 137 -1.31 -4.03 14.52
N LYS A 138 -2.65 -4.17 14.44
CA LYS A 138 -3.37 -5.29 15.04
C LYS A 138 -3.10 -6.61 14.32
N MET A 139 -2.84 -6.58 13.02
CA MET A 139 -2.61 -7.76 12.19
C MET A 139 -1.17 -8.27 12.21
N VAL A 140 -0.20 -7.40 12.47
CA VAL A 140 1.21 -7.79 12.53
C VAL A 140 1.50 -8.54 13.84
N LYS A 141 2.28 -9.62 13.76
CA LYS A 141 2.75 -10.38 14.93
C LYS A 141 3.65 -9.53 15.83
N PRO A 142 3.73 -9.83 17.14
CA PRO A 142 4.78 -9.30 17.98
C PRO A 142 6.16 -9.55 17.37
N GLY A 143 6.95 -8.47 17.19
CA GLY A 143 8.27 -8.55 16.53
C GLY A 143 8.23 -8.55 15.00
N GLY A 144 7.05 -8.57 14.37
CA GLY A 144 6.88 -8.39 12.94
C GLY A 144 7.12 -6.95 12.51
N GLN A 145 7.11 -6.70 11.20
CA GLN A 145 7.40 -5.37 10.64
C GLN A 145 6.26 -4.85 9.77
N VAL A 146 6.04 -3.54 9.82
CA VAL A 146 5.07 -2.85 8.98
C VAL A 146 5.78 -1.80 8.14
N PHE A 147 5.51 -1.82 6.83
CA PHE A 147 6.05 -0.87 5.87
C PHE A 147 4.95 0.03 5.35
N PHE A 148 5.13 1.33 5.50
CA PHE A 148 4.24 2.34 4.94
C PHE A 148 4.98 3.21 3.94
N SER A 149 4.32 3.57 2.85
CA SER A 149 4.71 4.68 2.01
C SER A 149 3.50 5.53 1.65
N THR A 150 3.74 6.80 1.45
CA THR A 150 2.72 7.76 0.99
C THR A 150 3.40 8.93 0.31
N ILE A 151 2.71 9.58 -0.60
CA ILE A 151 3.23 10.76 -1.27
C ILE A 151 3.40 11.90 -0.26
N ASN A 152 4.62 12.41 -0.15
CA ASN A 152 4.91 13.52 0.73
C ASN A 152 4.30 14.81 0.19
N ARG A 153 3.36 15.41 0.94
CA ARG A 153 2.61 16.62 0.59
C ARG A 153 3.36 17.93 0.83
N ASN A 154 4.67 17.93 1.07
CA ASN A 154 5.38 19.18 1.20
C ASN A 154 5.52 19.88 -0.18
N PRO A 155 5.65 21.24 -0.22
CA PRO A 155 5.74 21.98 -1.48
C PRO A 155 6.89 21.53 -2.39
N ARG A 156 7.97 21.01 -1.85
CA ARG A 156 9.10 20.47 -2.62
C ARG A 156 8.76 19.13 -3.26
N ALA A 157 8.10 18.23 -2.54
CA ALA A 157 7.64 16.95 -3.11
C ALA A 157 6.58 17.19 -4.18
N TYR A 158 5.66 18.15 -3.98
CA TYR A 158 4.71 18.58 -4.99
C TYR A 158 5.43 19.11 -6.25
N LEU A 159 6.42 19.98 -6.08
CA LEU A 159 7.21 20.51 -7.19
C LEU A 159 7.95 19.40 -7.95
N PHE A 160 8.59 18.46 -7.25
CA PHE A 160 9.32 17.38 -7.88
C PHE A 160 8.41 16.31 -8.47
N ALA A 161 7.32 15.92 -7.80
CA ALA A 161 6.43 14.88 -8.28
C ALA A 161 5.56 15.36 -9.44
N ILE A 162 4.97 16.54 -9.34
CA ILE A 162 4.03 17.04 -10.35
C ILE A 162 4.78 17.78 -11.46
N VAL A 163 5.57 18.78 -11.13
CA VAL A 163 6.31 19.54 -12.15
C VAL A 163 7.34 18.65 -12.84
N GLY A 164 8.03 17.78 -12.10
CA GLY A 164 8.95 16.81 -12.66
C GLY A 164 8.23 15.79 -13.58
N ALA A 165 7.14 15.22 -13.13
CA ALA A 165 6.40 14.21 -13.90
C ALA A 165 5.65 14.81 -15.09
N GLU A 166 4.99 15.96 -14.91
CA GLU A 166 4.20 16.58 -15.99
C GLU A 166 5.04 17.32 -17.02
N TYR A 167 6.07 18.03 -16.59
CA TYR A 167 6.82 18.97 -17.45
C TYR A 167 8.20 18.47 -17.88
N VAL A 168 8.92 17.76 -17.01
CA VAL A 168 10.27 17.28 -17.32
C VAL A 168 10.22 15.87 -17.94
N MET A 169 9.53 14.93 -17.28
CA MET A 169 9.48 13.55 -17.74
C MET A 169 8.30 13.23 -18.66
N ARG A 170 7.28 14.11 -18.71
CA ARG A 170 6.05 13.94 -19.51
C ARG A 170 5.33 12.59 -19.28
N LEU A 171 5.41 12.08 -18.05
CA LEU A 171 4.83 10.79 -17.66
C LEU A 171 3.34 10.86 -17.34
N LEU A 172 2.81 12.05 -17.01
CA LEU A 172 1.41 12.26 -16.67
C LEU A 172 0.76 13.24 -17.65
N PRO A 173 -0.51 13.01 -18.06
CA PRO A 173 -1.26 13.98 -18.82
C PRO A 173 -1.48 15.24 -17.98
N ARG A 174 -1.41 16.42 -18.63
CA ARG A 174 -1.68 17.72 -18.00
C ARG A 174 -3.14 17.80 -17.56
N ALA A 175 -3.43 17.43 -16.30
CA ALA A 175 -4.75 17.63 -15.73
C ALA A 175 -4.77 18.92 -14.90
N PRO A 176 -5.84 19.75 -14.98
CA PRO A 176 -6.01 20.85 -14.05
C PRO A 176 -6.34 20.25 -12.67
N MET A 177 -5.34 20.12 -11.80
CA MET A 177 -5.58 19.82 -10.40
C MET A 177 -6.31 21.01 -9.77
N THR A 178 -7.61 20.86 -9.60
CA THR A 178 -8.35 21.76 -8.72
C THR A 178 -7.96 21.42 -7.28
N SER A 179 -7.38 22.40 -6.60
CA SER A 179 -6.83 22.32 -5.24
C SER A 179 -7.88 22.04 -4.13
N ARG A 180 -9.04 21.46 -4.47
CA ARG A 180 -10.20 21.36 -3.58
C ARG A 180 -10.43 20.00 -2.92
N SER A 181 -9.65 18.96 -3.20
CA SER A 181 -9.82 17.65 -2.53
C SER A 181 -8.66 17.26 -1.62
N SER A 182 -7.76 18.17 -1.27
CA SER A 182 -6.83 17.93 -0.18
C SER A 182 -7.47 18.39 1.12
N SER A 183 -8.25 17.54 1.76
CA SER A 183 -8.45 17.67 3.20
C SER A 183 -7.05 17.62 3.84
N ALA A 184 -6.59 18.77 4.33
CA ALA A 184 -5.37 18.80 5.11
C ALA A 184 -5.51 17.78 6.24
N PRO A 185 -4.50 16.92 6.49
CA PRO A 185 -4.50 16.14 7.71
C PRO A 185 -4.65 17.13 8.87
N PRO A 186 -5.37 16.74 9.95
CA PRO A 186 -5.44 17.58 11.13
C PRO A 186 -4.00 17.97 11.48
N SER A 187 -3.78 19.26 11.73
CA SER A 187 -2.48 19.82 12.06
C SER A 187 -1.82 18.91 13.10
N TRP A 188 -0.72 18.28 12.72
CA TRP A 188 0.17 17.61 13.64
C TRP A 188 0.73 18.70 14.58
N VAL A 189 0.07 18.93 15.67
CA VAL A 189 0.66 19.62 16.80
C VAL A 189 1.68 18.64 17.36
N PRO A 190 2.97 18.98 17.47
CA PRO A 190 3.92 18.12 18.16
C PRO A 190 3.50 18.09 19.64
N GLY A 191 2.63 17.13 19.96
CA GLY A 191 2.36 16.74 21.32
C GLY A 191 3.67 16.24 21.88
N ARG A 192 4.05 16.78 23.06
CA ARG A 192 5.24 16.39 23.81
C ARG A 192 5.37 14.88 23.79
N ALA A 193 6.49 14.40 23.25
CA ALA A 193 6.86 13.01 23.28
C ALA A 193 6.82 12.51 24.74
N THR A 194 5.86 11.67 25.06
CA THR A 194 5.98 10.82 26.23
C THR A 194 6.82 9.62 25.81
N PRO A 195 7.98 9.39 26.43
CA PRO A 195 8.84 8.26 26.08
C PRO A 195 8.28 7.01 26.76
N ALA A 196 7.61 6.14 26.04
CA ALA A 196 7.21 4.85 26.57
C ALA A 196 7.22 3.75 25.49
N TRP A 197 8.32 3.60 24.79
CA TRP A 197 8.66 2.33 24.18
C TRP A 197 9.87 1.77 24.90
N ARG A 198 9.67 1.24 26.12
CA ARG A 198 10.63 0.34 26.74
C ARG A 198 10.33 -1.07 26.25
N SER A 199 11.25 -1.60 25.46
CA SER A 199 11.39 -3.03 25.22
C SER A 199 11.34 -3.78 26.56
N ARG A 200 10.34 -4.64 26.78
CA ARG A 200 10.43 -5.65 27.83
C ARG A 200 11.36 -6.75 27.31
N THR A 201 12.63 -6.63 27.64
CA THR A 201 13.50 -7.79 27.71
C THR A 201 13.08 -8.56 28.96
N SER A 202 12.43 -9.70 28.76
CA SER A 202 12.25 -10.71 29.80
C SER A 202 13.56 -11.49 29.93
N SER A 203 14.27 -11.26 31.01
CA SER A 203 15.30 -12.16 31.51
C SER A 203 14.70 -12.96 32.68
N ALA A 204 14.66 -14.23 32.50
CA ALA A 204 14.94 -15.37 33.41
C ALA A 204 14.23 -16.60 32.87
#